data_93a2f60f4b9b4f13f5066d630b99b975
#
_entry.id   93a2f60f4b9b4f13f5066d630b99b975
#
_cell.length_a   1.000
_cell.length_b   1.000
_cell.length_c   1.000
_cell.angle_alpha   90.00
_cell.angle_beta   90.00
_cell.angle_gamma   90.00
#
_symmetry.space_group_name_H-M   'P 1'
#
loop_
_entity.id
_entity.type
_entity.pdbx_description
1 polymer ?
#
loop_
_entity_poly.entity_id
_entity_poly.type
_entity_poly.pdbx_seq_one_letter_code
_entity_poly.pdbx_strand_id
1 'polypeptide(L)'
;MKNKKQLLFALGLTVILFLMIISASYLMFSISKLGKEKKTVKSGIMLMNYTGLNNTFSINKTFPTMDKDGKNSKDYFDFTVESNTLQKTNINYEITVKDITSSNRKIDSKYIKLYLTKLDDFENETNVMAPKIYETASSQNEITGRPADVMSLITGTISSNEKVKYRLRMYVNKNYNKSKFSSFTVKINVYGKVKKVASNSKLKEYTIDEDFHTDYYRQKITSIITKKDNEVPITALEKWDLSEKQDSSIIAYIEDDGTGKSTYKLTIGGKDGIIANQSMEDYFNGFSKVTSIDLSAFDTSKVTSMNDMFSNCSSLTSLDLSSFDTSKVTDMYDMFSNCNSLASLNVSSFCTSQVIFMGSMFNNCQRLINLDLSGFDISRVIDMNNMFSNCSSLTSLDLSSFDTSEAISMNGMFSNCSSLTSLDLSSFDTSNVTDMSNIFSNCNSLINLDLSDFDTSNVTDMSNIFSNCSSLINLDVSNFHTTKVVDMSYMFSSCIKLSNINLSSFNTSKVKTMHGMFFNCKSLKSLNLSNFDTSKVIDMNYMFLKCGNLDNLDFRKATFNKETKYIAIFSKVPSNITIITKNEKTKNWLKDKIKSDNITIA
;
A
#
# COMPACT_ATOMS: atom_id res chain seq x y z
N MET A 1 -14.91 -42.41 50.63
CA MET A 1 -13.92 -41.79 49.73
C MET A 1 -14.43 -41.55 48.30
N LYS A 2 -15.36 -42.33 47.76
CA LYS A 2 -15.91 -42.15 46.39
C LYS A 2 -16.67 -40.82 46.20
N ASN A 3 -17.47 -40.39 47.18
CA ASN A 3 -18.28 -39.18 47.08
C ASN A 3 -17.47 -37.85 47.09
N LYS A 4 -16.28 -37.82 47.72
CA LYS A 4 -15.43 -36.62 47.72
C LYS A 4 -14.77 -36.38 46.35
N LYS A 5 -14.41 -37.45 45.64
CA LYS A 5 -13.83 -37.33 44.29
C LYS A 5 -14.87 -36.87 43.24
N GLN A 6 -16.11 -37.35 43.35
CA GLN A 6 -17.20 -36.91 42.49
C GLN A 6 -17.59 -35.46 42.76
N LEU A 7 -17.58 -35.01 44.02
CA LEU A 7 -17.83 -33.61 44.37
C LEU A 7 -16.73 -32.68 43.86
N LEU A 8 -15.45 -33.07 43.96
CA LEU A 8 -14.32 -32.32 43.42
C LEU A 8 -14.33 -32.24 41.87
N PHE A 9 -14.76 -33.32 41.20
CA PHE A 9 -14.90 -33.37 39.76
C PHE A 9 -16.04 -32.47 39.29
N ALA A 10 -17.18 -32.49 39.97
CA ALA A 10 -18.31 -31.62 39.71
C ALA A 10 -17.97 -30.14 39.94
N LEU A 11 -17.22 -29.82 41.04
CA LEU A 11 -16.74 -28.45 41.31
C LEU A 11 -15.75 -27.98 40.22
N GLY A 12 -14.85 -28.86 39.76
CA GLY A 12 -13.92 -28.56 38.67
C GLY A 12 -14.64 -28.27 37.37
N LEU A 13 -15.67 -29.06 37.04
CA LEU A 13 -16.46 -28.85 35.83
C LEU A 13 -17.27 -27.52 35.85
N THR A 14 -17.84 -27.17 37.03
CA THR A 14 -18.56 -25.90 37.21
C THR A 14 -17.62 -24.70 37.14
N VAL A 15 -16.38 -24.79 37.67
CA VAL A 15 -15.38 -23.73 37.54
C VAL A 15 -14.93 -23.54 36.07
N ILE A 16 -14.72 -24.64 35.35
CA ILE A 16 -14.36 -24.60 33.92
C ILE A 16 -15.53 -24.00 33.11
N LEU A 17 -16.77 -24.38 33.38
CA LEU A 17 -17.95 -23.82 32.72
C LEU A 17 -18.10 -22.31 33.01
N PHE A 18 -17.83 -21.91 34.26
CA PHE A 18 -17.89 -20.51 34.68
C PHE A 18 -16.77 -19.66 34.00
N LEU A 19 -15.56 -20.23 33.88
CA LEU A 19 -14.47 -19.61 33.15
C LEU A 19 -14.75 -19.50 31.64
N MET A 20 -15.37 -20.52 31.05
CA MET A 20 -15.82 -20.45 29.63
C MET A 20 -16.92 -19.39 29.41
N ILE A 21 -17.86 -19.26 30.35
CA ILE A 21 -18.90 -18.22 30.28
C ILE A 21 -18.28 -16.84 30.44
N ILE A 22 -17.32 -16.65 31.36
CA ILE A 22 -16.62 -15.39 31.54
C ILE A 22 -15.79 -15.04 30.31
N SER A 23 -15.08 -16.00 29.73
CA SER A 23 -14.27 -15.78 28.52
C SER A 23 -15.15 -15.47 27.30
N ALA A 24 -16.28 -16.17 27.14
CA ALA A 24 -17.25 -15.89 26.08
C ALA A 24 -17.92 -14.51 26.26
N SER A 25 -18.28 -14.15 27.50
CA SER A 25 -18.83 -12.83 27.86
C SER A 25 -17.81 -11.72 27.65
N TYR A 26 -16.54 -11.97 27.99
CA TYR A 26 -15.44 -11.02 27.74
C TYR A 26 -15.19 -10.84 26.25
N LEU A 27 -15.21 -11.92 25.46
CA LEU A 27 -15.08 -11.88 24.01
C LEU A 27 -16.26 -11.13 23.36
N MET A 28 -17.49 -11.41 23.80
CA MET A 28 -18.68 -10.66 23.34
C MET A 28 -18.63 -9.18 23.75
N PHE A 29 -18.16 -8.88 24.94
CA PHE A 29 -18.00 -7.50 25.40
C PHE A 29 -16.89 -6.78 24.64
N SER A 30 -15.77 -7.44 24.34
CA SER A 30 -14.69 -6.90 23.52
C SER A 30 -15.13 -6.67 22.07
N ILE A 31 -15.89 -7.60 21.48
CA ILE A 31 -16.47 -7.45 20.13
C ILE A 31 -17.49 -6.30 20.10
N SER A 32 -18.35 -6.17 21.13
CA SER A 32 -19.31 -5.08 21.21
C SER A 32 -18.64 -3.72 21.43
N LYS A 33 -17.49 -3.67 22.08
CA LYS A 33 -16.70 -2.45 22.31
C LYS A 33 -15.94 -2.03 21.05
N LEU A 34 -15.41 -2.99 20.28
CA LEU A 34 -14.79 -2.76 18.97
C LEU A 34 -15.78 -2.19 17.94
N GLY A 35 -17.06 -2.61 17.98
CA GLY A 35 -18.10 -2.11 17.08
C GLY A 35 -18.63 -0.71 17.38
N LYS A 36 -18.20 -0.05 18.47
CA LYS A 36 -18.65 1.29 18.88
C LYS A 36 -17.67 2.42 18.52
N GLU A 37 -16.46 2.12 18.12
CA GLU A 37 -15.52 3.13 17.66
C GLU A 37 -15.93 3.66 16.28
N LYS A 38 -16.00 4.98 16.16
CA LYS A 38 -16.22 5.63 14.87
C LYS A 38 -14.95 5.51 14.03
N LYS A 39 -15.09 5.03 12.81
CA LYS A 39 -14.06 5.00 11.78
C LYS A 39 -14.41 6.00 10.70
N THR A 40 -13.39 6.54 10.03
CA THR A 40 -13.57 7.51 8.96
C THR A 40 -12.87 7.05 7.71
N VAL A 41 -13.58 7.04 6.60
CA VAL A 41 -13.01 6.92 5.25
C VAL A 41 -13.07 8.29 4.60
N LYS A 42 -11.96 8.73 4.04
CA LYS A 42 -11.86 9.96 3.26
C LYS A 42 -11.81 9.61 1.77
N SER A 43 -12.55 10.37 0.98
CA SER A 43 -12.48 10.30 -0.47
C SER A 43 -12.52 11.73 -1.02
N GLY A 44 -11.37 12.26 -1.36
CA GLY A 44 -11.22 13.66 -1.73
C GLY A 44 -11.66 14.62 -0.61
N ILE A 45 -12.60 15.48 -0.95
CA ILE A 45 -13.21 16.47 -0.03
C ILE A 45 -14.36 15.90 0.79
N MET A 46 -14.67 14.62 0.66
CA MET A 46 -15.75 13.94 1.35
C MET A 46 -15.22 13.02 2.44
N LEU A 47 -15.94 13.00 3.57
CA LEU A 47 -15.70 12.07 4.67
C LEU A 47 -16.89 11.13 4.80
N MET A 48 -16.61 9.85 4.99
CA MET A 48 -17.60 8.87 5.40
C MET A 48 -17.24 8.33 6.78
N ASN A 49 -18.06 8.64 7.78
CA ASN A 49 -17.89 8.15 9.14
C ASN A 49 -18.84 6.97 9.38
N TYR A 50 -18.34 5.88 9.94
CA TYR A 50 -19.11 4.65 10.20
C TYR A 50 -18.68 4.00 11.53
N THR A 51 -19.51 3.06 12.00
CA THR A 51 -19.20 2.22 13.17
C THR A 51 -18.94 0.78 12.69
N GLY A 52 -17.80 0.20 13.07
CA GLY A 52 -17.41 -1.16 12.67
C GLY A 52 -15.91 -1.29 12.46
N LEU A 53 -15.48 -2.42 11.93
CA LEU A 53 -14.06 -2.71 11.70
C LEU A 53 -13.52 -2.07 10.41
N ASN A 54 -14.37 -2.00 9.38
CA ASN A 54 -14.05 -1.44 8.06
C ASN A 54 -15.31 -0.86 7.38
N ASN A 55 -15.16 -0.24 6.22
CA ASN A 55 -16.28 0.29 5.42
C ASN A 55 -16.97 -0.76 4.55
N THR A 56 -16.98 -2.00 5.00
CA THR A 56 -17.58 -3.12 4.29
C THR A 56 -18.88 -3.58 4.92
N PHE A 57 -19.82 -4.04 4.10
CA PHE A 57 -21.08 -4.62 4.53
C PHE A 57 -21.29 -5.98 3.87
N SER A 58 -21.43 -7.02 4.70
CA SER A 58 -21.53 -8.41 4.25
C SER A 58 -22.87 -9.02 4.64
N ILE A 59 -23.44 -9.80 3.73
CA ILE A 59 -24.56 -10.71 4.04
C ILE A 59 -24.05 -12.15 3.97
N ASN A 60 -24.30 -12.90 5.05
CA ASN A 60 -23.94 -14.31 5.18
C ASN A 60 -25.20 -15.09 5.61
N LYS A 61 -25.33 -16.34 5.17
CA LYS A 61 -26.50 -17.19 5.47
C LYS A 61 -27.82 -16.57 4.98
N THR A 62 -27.94 -16.35 3.70
CA THR A 62 -29.01 -15.58 3.11
C THR A 62 -30.22 -16.46 2.77
N PHE A 63 -31.40 -15.96 3.16
CA PHE A 63 -32.68 -16.46 2.64
C PHE A 63 -33.20 -15.47 1.60
N PRO A 64 -33.79 -15.98 0.49
CA PRO A 64 -34.46 -15.12 -0.46
C PRO A 64 -35.55 -14.30 0.25
N THR A 65 -35.58 -12.99 0.01
CA THR A 65 -36.39 -12.04 0.79
C THR A 65 -37.21 -11.18 -0.15
N MET A 66 -38.47 -10.90 0.22
CA MET A 66 -39.30 -9.92 -0.49
C MET A 66 -38.84 -8.50 -0.16
N ASP A 67 -39.10 -7.54 -1.06
CA ASP A 67 -38.68 -6.16 -0.86
C ASP A 67 -39.28 -5.53 0.43
N LYS A 68 -40.51 -5.93 0.82
CA LYS A 68 -41.14 -5.49 2.06
C LYS A 68 -40.30 -5.85 3.29
N ASP A 69 -39.80 -7.09 3.33
CA ASP A 69 -39.04 -7.61 4.47
C ASP A 69 -37.57 -7.13 4.41
N GLY A 70 -37.02 -7.07 3.19
CA GLY A 70 -35.67 -6.56 2.98
C GLY A 70 -35.49 -5.08 3.39
N LYS A 71 -36.48 -4.24 3.15
CA LYS A 71 -36.52 -2.84 3.61
C LYS A 71 -36.56 -2.72 5.13
N ASN A 72 -37.11 -3.71 5.83
CA ASN A 72 -37.23 -3.75 7.29
C ASN A 72 -36.16 -4.63 7.96
N SER A 73 -35.14 -5.07 7.21
CA SER A 73 -34.05 -5.87 7.76
C SER A 73 -33.37 -5.17 8.92
N LYS A 74 -33.07 -5.95 9.98
CA LYS A 74 -32.26 -5.49 11.11
C LYS A 74 -30.76 -5.50 10.80
N ASP A 75 -30.37 -6.16 9.71
CA ASP A 75 -29.00 -6.13 9.20
C ASP A 75 -28.85 -4.91 8.28
N TYR A 76 -28.11 -3.91 8.73
CA TYR A 76 -27.87 -2.66 8.00
C TYR A 76 -26.48 -2.10 8.32
N PHE A 77 -26.05 -1.18 7.49
CA PHE A 77 -24.79 -0.42 7.66
C PHE A 77 -25.12 1.07 7.72
N ASP A 78 -24.85 1.69 8.89
CA ASP A 78 -25.05 3.13 9.11
C ASP A 78 -23.75 3.89 8.91
N PHE A 79 -23.82 4.98 8.19
CA PHE A 79 -22.69 5.87 7.94
C PHE A 79 -23.14 7.32 7.78
N THR A 80 -22.21 8.24 8.03
CA THR A 80 -22.41 9.69 7.86
C THR A 80 -21.50 10.18 6.75
N VAL A 81 -22.07 10.90 5.80
CA VAL A 81 -21.34 11.63 4.76
C VAL A 81 -21.17 13.07 5.24
N GLU A 82 -19.96 13.58 5.20
CA GLU A 82 -19.59 14.92 5.65
C GLU A 82 -18.67 15.58 4.64
N SER A 83 -18.84 16.87 4.41
CA SER A 83 -17.91 17.66 3.60
C SER A 83 -16.73 18.12 4.47
N ASN A 84 -15.52 17.99 3.92
CA ASN A 84 -14.26 18.39 4.57
C ASN A 84 -13.63 19.60 3.87
N THR A 85 -14.40 20.61 3.53
CA THR A 85 -13.89 21.84 2.92
C THR A 85 -14.00 23.01 3.85
N LEU A 86 -12.97 23.85 3.90
CA LEU A 86 -12.94 25.12 4.63
C LEU A 86 -13.65 26.25 3.85
N GLN A 87 -13.94 26.07 2.58
CA GLN A 87 -14.60 27.06 1.73
C GLN A 87 -16.12 26.85 1.71
N LYS A 88 -16.90 27.94 1.73
CA LYS A 88 -18.36 27.91 1.55
C LYS A 88 -18.70 27.53 0.10
N THR A 89 -18.68 26.27 -0.23
CA THR A 89 -18.99 25.74 -1.57
C THR A 89 -19.94 24.55 -1.46
N ASN A 90 -20.80 24.41 -2.46
CA ASN A 90 -21.61 23.21 -2.62
C ASN A 90 -20.80 22.17 -3.37
N ILE A 91 -20.78 20.96 -2.84
CA ILE A 91 -20.04 19.83 -3.39
C ILE A 91 -21.05 18.82 -3.94
N ASN A 92 -20.89 18.46 -5.20
CA ASN A 92 -21.61 17.30 -5.74
C ASN A 92 -20.91 16.04 -5.26
N TYR A 93 -21.66 15.11 -4.68
CA TYR A 93 -21.12 13.83 -4.23
C TYR A 93 -21.94 12.65 -4.74
N GLU A 94 -21.33 11.46 -4.69
CA GLU A 94 -21.94 10.18 -5.07
C GLU A 94 -21.56 9.12 -4.05
N ILE A 95 -22.55 8.39 -3.54
CA ILE A 95 -22.34 7.23 -2.68
C ILE A 95 -22.33 5.99 -3.57
N THR A 96 -21.32 5.14 -3.40
CA THR A 96 -21.10 3.96 -4.22
C THR A 96 -20.85 2.72 -3.39
N VAL A 97 -21.01 1.55 -4.01
CA VAL A 97 -20.59 0.26 -3.47
C VAL A 97 -19.80 -0.52 -4.51
N LYS A 98 -18.70 -1.15 -4.09
CA LYS A 98 -17.90 -2.09 -4.88
C LYS A 98 -18.07 -3.49 -4.31
N ASP A 99 -18.29 -4.49 -5.16
CA ASP A 99 -18.28 -5.89 -4.75
C ASP A 99 -16.83 -6.34 -4.52
N ILE A 100 -16.56 -6.78 -3.29
CA ILE A 100 -15.26 -7.29 -2.85
C ILE A 100 -15.35 -8.73 -2.33
N THR A 101 -16.34 -9.50 -2.79
CA THR A 101 -16.58 -10.85 -2.31
C THR A 101 -15.47 -11.80 -2.74
N SER A 102 -14.65 -12.26 -1.81
CA SER A 102 -13.53 -13.20 -2.03
C SER A 102 -13.93 -14.68 -1.91
N SER A 103 -15.17 -15.01 -1.53
CA SER A 103 -15.63 -16.37 -1.25
C SER A 103 -15.88 -17.18 -2.53
N ASN A 104 -15.38 -18.44 -2.58
CA ASN A 104 -15.72 -19.43 -3.60
C ASN A 104 -17.22 -19.78 -3.68
N ARG A 105 -18.04 -19.30 -2.73
CA ARG A 105 -19.49 -19.41 -2.68
C ARG A 105 -20.16 -18.05 -2.76
N LYS A 106 -19.77 -17.27 -3.74
CA LYS A 106 -20.32 -15.94 -4.02
C LYS A 106 -21.76 -16.03 -4.51
N ILE A 107 -22.60 -15.12 -4.04
CA ILE A 107 -23.93 -14.89 -4.64
C ILE A 107 -23.73 -14.06 -5.90
N ASP A 108 -24.35 -14.47 -7.01
CA ASP A 108 -24.36 -13.67 -8.24
C ASP A 108 -25.04 -12.31 -7.99
N SER A 109 -24.38 -11.24 -8.36
CA SER A 109 -24.78 -9.85 -8.10
C SER A 109 -26.20 -9.51 -8.59
N LYS A 110 -26.68 -10.16 -9.66
CA LYS A 110 -28.06 -9.99 -10.16
C LYS A 110 -29.15 -10.39 -9.17
N TYR A 111 -28.80 -11.13 -8.10
CA TYR A 111 -29.74 -11.48 -7.02
C TYR A 111 -29.59 -10.60 -5.79
N ILE A 112 -28.63 -9.67 -5.77
CA ILE A 112 -28.40 -8.75 -4.65
C ILE A 112 -29.21 -7.49 -4.88
N LYS A 113 -29.97 -7.09 -3.87
CA LYS A 113 -30.67 -5.81 -3.81
C LYS A 113 -30.13 -4.94 -2.71
N LEU A 114 -30.01 -3.67 -3.01
CA LEU A 114 -29.58 -2.60 -2.11
C LEU A 114 -30.72 -1.60 -1.93
N TYR A 115 -30.87 -1.11 -0.71
CA TYR A 115 -31.87 -0.13 -0.32
C TYR A 115 -31.22 0.91 0.58
N LEU A 116 -31.35 2.20 0.26
CA LEU A 116 -30.71 3.28 0.99
C LEU A 116 -31.76 4.26 1.53
N THR A 117 -31.65 4.60 2.81
CA THR A 117 -32.44 5.61 3.48
C THR A 117 -31.54 6.71 4.07
N LYS A 118 -32.07 7.91 4.18
CA LYS A 118 -31.50 9.02 4.94
C LYS A 118 -32.12 9.03 6.33
N LEU A 119 -31.30 9.28 7.34
CA LEU A 119 -31.73 9.39 8.74
C LEU A 119 -31.78 10.87 9.17
N ASP A 120 -32.84 11.23 9.89
CA ASP A 120 -32.86 12.49 10.63
C ASP A 120 -32.19 12.36 12.02
N ASP A 121 -32.19 13.41 12.81
CA ASP A 121 -31.58 13.43 14.15
C ASP A 121 -32.31 12.52 15.15
N PHE A 122 -33.54 12.12 14.86
CA PHE A 122 -34.37 11.21 15.65
C PHE A 122 -34.33 9.76 15.11
N GLU A 123 -33.43 9.48 14.14
CA GLU A 123 -33.29 8.19 13.45
C GLU A 123 -34.51 7.78 12.60
N ASN A 124 -35.42 8.68 12.27
CA ASN A 124 -36.48 8.39 11.31
C ASN A 124 -35.90 8.25 9.91
N GLU A 125 -36.40 7.25 9.18
CA GLU A 125 -35.91 6.89 7.87
C GLU A 125 -36.72 7.54 6.74
N THR A 126 -36.05 8.25 5.85
CA THR A 126 -36.61 8.73 4.59
C THR A 126 -35.98 7.95 3.43
N ASN A 127 -36.82 7.39 2.55
CA ASN A 127 -36.35 6.66 1.36
C ASN A 127 -35.63 7.60 0.38
N VAL A 128 -34.37 7.28 0.04
CA VAL A 128 -33.59 8.02 -0.96
C VAL A 128 -33.22 7.18 -2.17
N MET A 129 -33.21 5.85 -2.02
CA MET A 129 -33.09 4.90 -3.12
C MET A 129 -33.96 3.67 -2.88
N ALA A 130 -34.97 3.47 -3.74
CA ALA A 130 -35.78 2.25 -3.71
C ALA A 130 -34.91 1.00 -3.93
N PRO A 131 -35.39 -0.21 -3.52
CA PRO A 131 -34.61 -1.43 -3.73
C PRO A 131 -34.15 -1.62 -5.18
N LYS A 132 -32.86 -1.60 -5.42
CA LYS A 132 -32.23 -1.70 -6.72
C LYS A 132 -31.30 -2.91 -6.76
N ILE A 133 -31.31 -3.66 -7.87
CA ILE A 133 -30.37 -4.76 -8.10
C ILE A 133 -28.96 -4.20 -8.23
N TYR A 134 -27.97 -4.94 -7.70
CA TYR A 134 -26.55 -4.56 -7.84
C TYR A 134 -26.16 -4.59 -9.32
N GLU A 135 -25.73 -3.45 -9.83
CA GLU A 135 -25.30 -3.26 -11.22
C GLU A 135 -24.20 -2.18 -11.26
N THR A 136 -23.03 -2.53 -11.79
CA THR A 136 -21.92 -1.59 -11.90
C THR A 136 -22.12 -0.58 -13.03
N ALA A 137 -21.56 0.61 -12.85
CA ALA A 137 -21.54 1.61 -13.89
C ALA A 137 -20.45 1.30 -14.93
N SER A 138 -20.74 1.57 -16.19
CA SER A 138 -19.82 1.30 -17.31
C SER A 138 -18.76 2.40 -17.53
N SER A 139 -18.91 3.57 -16.90
CA SER A 139 -18.01 4.72 -17.09
C SER A 139 -17.84 5.50 -15.78
N GLN A 140 -16.76 6.27 -15.71
CA GLN A 140 -16.53 7.23 -14.61
C GLN A 140 -17.59 8.34 -14.62
N ASN A 141 -17.81 8.94 -13.45
CA ASN A 141 -18.59 10.16 -13.33
C ASN A 141 -17.64 11.36 -13.16
N GLU A 142 -17.52 12.18 -14.18
CA GLU A 142 -16.63 13.35 -14.16
C GLU A 142 -17.03 14.42 -13.12
N ILE A 143 -18.32 14.50 -12.78
CA ILE A 143 -18.85 15.50 -11.83
C ILE A 143 -18.45 15.18 -10.39
N THR A 144 -18.47 13.90 -10.01
CA THR A 144 -18.19 13.45 -8.64
C THR A 144 -16.82 12.81 -8.49
N GLY A 145 -16.18 12.40 -9.60
CA GLY A 145 -14.93 11.66 -9.62
C GLY A 145 -15.08 10.17 -9.28
N ARG A 146 -16.33 9.65 -9.31
CA ARG A 146 -16.58 8.22 -9.11
C ARG A 146 -15.94 7.39 -10.22
N PRO A 147 -15.17 6.33 -9.91
CA PRO A 147 -14.60 5.42 -10.91
C PRO A 147 -15.68 4.63 -11.66
N ALA A 148 -15.32 3.99 -12.75
CA ALA A 148 -16.09 2.91 -13.36
C ALA A 148 -16.12 1.68 -12.42
N ASP A 149 -16.85 0.63 -12.79
CA ASP A 149 -16.91 -0.69 -12.11
C ASP A 149 -17.49 -0.70 -10.68
N VAL A 150 -17.98 0.42 -10.18
CA VAL A 150 -18.74 0.49 -8.92
C VAL A 150 -20.22 0.73 -9.18
N MET A 151 -21.09 0.25 -8.28
CA MET A 151 -22.51 0.60 -8.33
C MET A 151 -22.73 1.97 -7.70
N SER A 152 -23.35 2.89 -8.44
CA SER A 152 -23.85 4.15 -7.91
C SER A 152 -25.16 3.93 -7.14
N LEU A 153 -25.19 4.35 -5.88
CA LEU A 153 -26.40 4.32 -5.06
C LEU A 153 -27.22 5.59 -5.25
N ILE A 154 -26.62 6.73 -4.94
CA ILE A 154 -27.25 8.06 -5.12
C ILE A 154 -26.18 9.10 -5.45
N THR A 155 -26.63 10.18 -6.11
CA THR A 155 -25.92 11.45 -6.19
C THR A 155 -26.62 12.49 -5.32
N GLY A 156 -25.87 13.45 -4.77
CA GLY A 156 -26.39 14.53 -3.96
C GLY A 156 -25.51 15.75 -3.99
N THR A 157 -25.94 16.79 -3.29
CA THR A 157 -25.17 18.00 -3.06
C THR A 157 -25.11 18.26 -1.57
N ILE A 158 -23.96 18.64 -1.05
CA ILE A 158 -23.73 18.93 0.36
C ILE A 158 -22.96 20.26 0.47
N SER A 159 -23.33 21.07 1.44
CA SER A 159 -22.64 22.33 1.74
C SER A 159 -21.42 22.08 2.64
N SER A 160 -20.52 23.06 2.74
CA SER A 160 -19.39 22.96 3.66
C SER A 160 -19.87 22.76 5.10
N ASN A 161 -19.21 21.85 5.82
CA ASN A 161 -19.53 21.46 7.21
C ASN A 161 -20.91 20.82 7.42
N GLU A 162 -21.64 20.49 6.37
CA GLU A 162 -22.89 19.74 6.47
C GLU A 162 -22.60 18.24 6.64
N LYS A 163 -23.49 17.56 7.39
CA LYS A 163 -23.44 16.12 7.66
C LYS A 163 -24.77 15.50 7.30
N VAL A 164 -24.74 14.36 6.63
CA VAL A 164 -25.93 13.60 6.27
C VAL A 164 -25.75 12.15 6.68
N LYS A 165 -26.69 11.62 7.45
CA LYS A 165 -26.67 10.23 7.90
C LYS A 165 -27.44 9.35 6.91
N TYR A 166 -26.89 8.16 6.64
CA TYR A 166 -27.48 7.15 5.77
C TYR A 166 -27.49 5.78 6.42
N ARG A 167 -28.49 4.96 6.03
CA ARG A 167 -28.60 3.55 6.37
C ARG A 167 -28.71 2.72 5.10
N LEU A 168 -27.76 1.82 4.88
CA LEU A 168 -27.74 0.89 3.76
C LEU A 168 -28.22 -0.48 4.22
N ARG A 169 -29.19 -1.06 3.51
CA ARG A 169 -29.59 -2.46 3.65
C ARG A 169 -29.25 -3.21 2.38
N MET A 170 -28.83 -4.46 2.56
CA MET A 170 -28.52 -5.38 1.46
C MET A 170 -29.22 -6.70 1.73
N TYR A 171 -29.87 -7.26 0.73
CA TYR A 171 -30.58 -8.53 0.85
C TYR A 171 -30.66 -9.29 -0.48
N VAL A 172 -30.97 -10.59 -0.40
CA VAL A 172 -31.08 -11.44 -1.58
C VAL A 172 -32.50 -11.43 -2.11
N ASN A 173 -32.64 -11.20 -3.42
CA ASN A 173 -33.92 -11.21 -4.12
C ASN A 173 -34.63 -12.57 -3.97
N LYS A 174 -35.96 -12.53 -3.85
CA LYS A 174 -36.85 -13.71 -3.76
C LYS A 174 -36.63 -14.80 -4.83
N ASN A 175 -36.09 -14.43 -5.98
CA ASN A 175 -35.84 -15.34 -7.11
C ASN A 175 -34.55 -16.16 -6.97
N TYR A 176 -33.76 -16.01 -5.87
CA TYR A 176 -32.57 -16.80 -5.62
C TYR A 176 -32.92 -18.19 -5.07
N ASN A 177 -32.48 -19.23 -5.75
CA ASN A 177 -32.82 -20.64 -5.40
C ASN A 177 -31.58 -21.51 -5.11
N LYS A 178 -30.41 -20.93 -4.90
CA LYS A 178 -29.15 -21.65 -4.66
C LYS A 178 -28.83 -21.77 -3.17
N SER A 179 -27.67 -22.35 -2.84
CA SER A 179 -27.21 -22.75 -1.52
C SER A 179 -27.35 -21.67 -0.41
N LYS A 180 -27.78 -22.11 0.78
CA LYS A 180 -27.99 -21.32 2.00
C LYS A 180 -26.69 -20.78 2.64
N PHE A 181 -25.50 -21.12 2.12
CA PHE A 181 -24.20 -20.78 2.70
C PHE A 181 -23.35 -19.90 1.75
N SER A 182 -23.99 -19.06 0.98
CA SER A 182 -23.30 -18.12 0.10
C SER A 182 -23.22 -16.73 0.72
N SER A 183 -22.21 -15.94 0.36
CA SER A 183 -22.01 -14.59 0.87
C SER A 183 -21.94 -13.57 -0.27
N PHE A 184 -22.15 -12.31 0.08
CA PHE A 184 -21.88 -11.17 -0.77
C PHE A 184 -21.40 -10.01 0.11
N THR A 185 -20.28 -9.39 -0.25
CA THR A 185 -19.64 -8.31 0.51
C THR A 185 -19.43 -7.12 -0.40
N VAL A 186 -19.78 -5.94 0.08
CA VAL A 186 -19.54 -4.69 -0.64
C VAL A 186 -18.68 -3.76 0.21
N LYS A 187 -17.81 -3.01 -0.46
CA LYS A 187 -17.10 -1.85 0.09
C LYS A 187 -17.87 -0.59 -0.26
N ILE A 188 -18.10 0.28 0.72
CA ILE A 188 -18.89 1.49 0.56
C ILE A 188 -17.94 2.68 0.51
N ASN A 189 -18.09 3.55 -0.49
CA ASN A 189 -17.30 4.77 -0.64
C ASN A 189 -18.20 5.97 -0.98
N VAL A 190 -17.69 7.16 -0.72
CA VAL A 190 -18.30 8.42 -1.14
C VAL A 190 -17.27 9.23 -1.93
N TYR A 191 -17.68 9.72 -3.09
CA TYR A 191 -16.84 10.56 -3.96
C TYR A 191 -17.44 11.94 -4.09
N GLY A 192 -16.62 12.98 -4.20
CA GLY A 192 -17.10 14.33 -4.42
C GLY A 192 -16.03 15.25 -4.98
N LYS A 193 -16.46 16.16 -5.87
CA LYS A 193 -15.59 17.19 -6.45
C LYS A 193 -16.23 18.57 -6.29
N VAL A 194 -15.41 19.58 -6.04
CA VAL A 194 -15.82 20.98 -6.14
C VAL A 194 -15.96 21.36 -7.62
N LYS A 195 -17.06 22.00 -7.99
CA LYS A 195 -17.18 22.54 -9.36
C LYS A 195 -16.17 23.69 -9.53
N LYS A 196 -15.15 23.48 -10.33
CA LYS A 196 -14.17 24.52 -10.67
C LYS A 196 -14.80 25.52 -11.65
N VAL A 197 -14.56 26.80 -11.42
CA VAL A 197 -14.85 27.85 -12.43
C VAL A 197 -13.76 27.74 -13.49
N ALA A 198 -14.14 27.71 -14.75
CA ALA A 198 -13.19 27.65 -15.85
C ALA A 198 -12.33 28.92 -15.87
N SER A 199 -11.02 28.76 -15.66
CA SER A 199 -10.02 29.80 -15.92
C SER A 199 -9.63 29.79 -17.39
N ASN A 200 -9.28 30.95 -17.93
CA ASN A 200 -8.67 31.07 -19.25
C ASN A 200 -7.13 31.22 -19.18
N SER A 201 -6.58 31.29 -17.96
CA SER A 201 -5.16 31.55 -17.73
C SER A 201 -4.43 30.20 -17.70
N LYS A 202 -3.65 29.90 -18.74
CA LYS A 202 -2.88 28.68 -18.90
C LYS A 202 -1.41 28.92 -18.53
N LEU A 203 -0.87 28.02 -17.72
CA LEU A 203 0.53 28.03 -17.29
C LEU A 203 1.46 27.71 -18.48
N LYS A 204 2.59 28.42 -18.58
CA LYS A 204 3.64 28.07 -19.55
C LYS A 204 4.30 26.73 -19.20
N GLU A 205 5.01 26.14 -20.14
CA GLU A 205 5.81 24.94 -19.86
C GLU A 205 6.91 25.27 -18.83
N TYR A 206 7.21 24.26 -18.02
CA TYR A 206 8.32 24.32 -17.06
C TYR A 206 9.65 24.37 -17.83
N THR A 207 10.53 25.26 -17.40
CA THR A 207 11.91 25.33 -17.89
C THR A 207 12.84 25.30 -16.68
N ILE A 208 13.83 24.41 -16.72
CA ILE A 208 14.82 24.31 -15.65
C ILE A 208 15.67 25.59 -15.58
N ASP A 209 16.00 25.99 -14.37
CA ASP A 209 16.83 27.16 -14.07
C ASP A 209 16.28 28.51 -14.58
N GLU A 210 14.98 28.59 -14.82
CA GLU A 210 14.26 29.83 -15.09
C GLU A 210 13.37 30.24 -13.91
N ASP A 211 13.01 31.51 -13.82
CA ASP A 211 12.09 32.06 -12.82
C ASP A 211 12.54 31.75 -11.38
N PHE A 212 11.56 31.35 -10.55
CA PHE A 212 11.76 30.84 -9.20
C PHE A 212 12.26 29.37 -9.17
N HIS A 213 12.45 28.74 -10.32
CA HIS A 213 12.93 27.37 -10.44
C HIS A 213 14.47 27.27 -10.43
N THR A 214 15.18 28.40 -10.31
CA THR A 214 16.65 28.36 -10.12
C THR A 214 17.01 27.77 -8.77
N ASP A 215 18.20 27.16 -8.64
CA ASP A 215 18.72 26.63 -7.37
C ASP A 215 18.73 27.67 -6.26
N TYR A 216 18.94 28.94 -6.61
CA TYR A 216 18.91 30.04 -5.65
C TYR A 216 17.55 30.15 -4.94
N TYR A 217 16.43 30.12 -5.69
CA TYR A 217 15.10 30.26 -5.12
C TYR A 217 14.61 28.95 -4.50
N ARG A 218 14.87 27.80 -5.15
CA ARG A 218 14.51 26.48 -4.58
C ARG A 218 15.02 26.27 -3.16
N GLN A 219 16.23 26.79 -2.85
CA GLN A 219 16.83 26.70 -1.52
C GLN A 219 16.36 27.76 -0.54
N LYS A 220 15.58 28.75 -0.95
CA LYS A 220 15.18 29.90 -0.13
C LYS A 220 13.67 30.06 0.03
N ILE A 221 12.87 29.49 -0.84
CA ILE A 221 11.42 29.52 -0.70
C ILE A 221 10.99 28.55 0.41
N THR A 222 10.22 29.08 1.36
CA THR A 222 9.77 28.36 2.57
C THR A 222 8.29 28.01 2.55
N SER A 223 7.49 28.69 1.72
CA SER A 223 6.08 28.36 1.47
C SER A 223 5.67 28.74 0.06
N ILE A 224 4.71 28.00 -0.47
CA ILE A 224 4.12 28.23 -1.81
C ILE A 224 2.62 28.34 -1.62
N ILE A 225 2.00 29.38 -2.16
CA ILE A 225 0.55 29.54 -2.17
C ILE A 225 0.09 29.89 -3.59
N THR A 226 -1.12 29.44 -3.92
CA THR A 226 -1.77 29.81 -5.19
C THR A 226 -3.03 30.62 -4.95
N LYS A 227 -3.37 31.55 -5.84
CA LYS A 227 -4.57 32.37 -5.75
C LYS A 227 -5.27 32.56 -7.09
N LYS A 228 -6.56 32.92 -7.05
CA LYS A 228 -7.42 33.10 -8.25
C LYS A 228 -7.44 34.53 -8.76
N ASP A 229 -6.46 35.33 -8.41
CA ASP A 229 -6.19 36.66 -8.97
C ASP A 229 -4.69 36.73 -9.31
N ASN A 230 -4.32 37.67 -10.18
CA ASN A 230 -2.95 37.91 -10.58
C ASN A 230 -2.39 39.25 -10.06
N GLU A 231 -3.00 39.79 -9.00
CA GLU A 231 -2.54 41.02 -8.36
C GLU A 231 -1.21 40.82 -7.63
N VAL A 232 -0.28 41.71 -7.88
CA VAL A 232 1.06 41.69 -7.25
C VAL A 232 1.13 42.81 -6.23
N PRO A 233 1.37 42.53 -4.93
CA PRO A 233 1.46 43.53 -3.90
C PRO A 233 2.74 44.39 -4.06
N ILE A 234 2.73 45.59 -3.50
CA ILE A 234 3.89 46.51 -3.54
C ILE A 234 5.08 45.95 -2.73
N THR A 235 4.85 44.98 -1.87
CA THR A 235 5.85 44.28 -1.06
C THR A 235 6.58 43.18 -1.81
N ALA A 236 6.17 42.88 -3.04
CA ALA A 236 6.84 41.88 -3.87
C ALA A 236 8.27 42.32 -4.19
N LEU A 237 9.24 41.43 -3.91
CA LEU A 237 10.65 41.64 -4.16
C LEU A 237 11.01 41.38 -5.62
N GLU A 238 10.39 40.36 -6.20
CA GLU A 238 10.57 39.95 -7.58
C GLU A 238 9.30 39.29 -8.11
N LYS A 239 9.12 39.32 -9.43
CA LYS A 239 7.95 38.71 -10.08
C LYS A 239 8.26 38.19 -11.47
N TRP A 240 7.52 37.18 -11.91
CA TRP A 240 7.65 36.51 -13.22
C TRP A 240 6.30 36.31 -13.88
N ASP A 241 6.24 36.49 -15.20
CA ASP A 241 5.08 36.11 -16.00
C ASP A 241 5.17 34.62 -16.33
N LEU A 242 4.23 33.82 -15.80
CA LEU A 242 4.13 32.38 -16.02
C LEU A 242 3.04 32.01 -17.02
N SER A 243 2.39 32.98 -17.64
CA SER A 243 1.34 32.71 -18.63
C SER A 243 1.92 32.19 -19.94
N GLU A 244 1.29 31.17 -20.55
CA GLU A 244 1.71 30.59 -21.83
C GLU A 244 1.81 31.67 -22.92
N LYS A 245 0.92 32.67 -22.87
CA LYS A 245 0.84 33.76 -23.88
C LYS A 245 1.70 34.99 -23.53
N GLN A 246 2.42 34.98 -22.41
CA GLN A 246 3.16 36.15 -21.90
C GLN A 246 2.28 37.42 -21.77
N ASP A 247 1.02 37.22 -21.34
CA ASP A 247 0.00 38.24 -21.21
C ASP A 247 -0.27 38.66 -19.76
N SER A 248 0.59 38.20 -18.87
CA SER A 248 0.49 38.43 -17.41
C SER A 248 -0.81 37.91 -16.76
N SER A 249 -1.48 36.97 -17.42
CA SER A 249 -2.68 36.34 -16.86
C SER A 249 -2.33 35.40 -15.68
N ILE A 250 -1.08 34.95 -15.58
CA ILE A 250 -0.51 34.22 -14.44
C ILE A 250 0.80 34.90 -14.04
N ILE A 251 0.88 35.38 -12.79
CA ILE A 251 2.08 36.02 -12.25
C ILE A 251 2.53 35.25 -11.00
N ALA A 252 3.80 34.87 -10.96
CA ALA A 252 4.46 34.48 -9.72
C ALA A 252 5.22 35.65 -9.14
N TYR A 253 5.29 35.74 -7.83
CA TYR A 253 6.11 36.71 -7.11
C TYR A 253 6.56 36.17 -5.76
N ILE A 254 7.65 36.75 -5.24
CA ILE A 254 8.16 36.43 -3.91
C ILE A 254 8.08 37.63 -2.97
N GLU A 255 7.85 37.33 -1.70
CA GLU A 255 7.91 38.27 -0.58
C GLU A 255 8.86 37.72 0.49
N ASP A 256 9.43 38.59 1.32
CA ASP A 256 10.17 38.16 2.52
C ASP A 256 9.26 37.30 3.43
N ASP A 257 9.76 36.20 3.94
CA ASP A 257 8.95 35.31 4.81
C ASP A 257 8.86 35.80 6.26
N GLY A 258 9.51 36.92 6.58
CA GLY A 258 9.49 37.53 7.91
C GLY A 258 10.44 36.88 8.92
N THR A 259 11.27 35.92 8.50
CA THR A 259 12.21 35.22 9.40
C THR A 259 13.52 35.94 9.60
N GLY A 260 13.83 36.95 8.76
CA GLY A 260 15.13 37.68 8.74
C GLY A 260 16.31 36.86 8.20
N LYS A 261 16.03 35.70 7.54
CA LYS A 261 17.05 34.77 7.01
C LYS A 261 17.26 34.87 5.51
N SER A 262 16.77 35.91 4.85
CA SER A 262 16.73 36.02 3.38
C SER A 262 16.07 34.83 2.71
N THR A 263 14.94 34.44 3.27
CA THR A 263 14.03 33.40 2.79
C THR A 263 12.71 34.02 2.33
N TYR A 264 11.94 33.31 1.49
CA TYR A 264 10.84 33.90 0.75
C TYR A 264 9.57 33.06 0.84
N LYS A 265 8.42 33.74 0.73
CA LYS A 265 7.13 33.15 0.36
C LYS A 265 6.93 33.33 -1.15
N LEU A 266 6.59 32.26 -1.84
CA LEU A 266 6.22 32.29 -3.25
C LEU A 266 4.69 32.31 -3.37
N THR A 267 4.16 33.26 -4.14
CA THR A 267 2.76 33.30 -4.53
C THR A 267 2.66 33.15 -6.06
N ILE A 268 1.79 32.24 -6.53
CA ILE A 268 1.44 32.09 -7.95
C ILE A 268 -0.02 32.47 -8.10
N GLY A 269 -0.28 33.57 -8.77
CA GLY A 269 -1.63 34.11 -8.96
C GLY A 269 -2.08 34.02 -10.42
N GLY A 270 -3.27 33.48 -10.67
CA GLY A 270 -3.85 33.43 -12.01
C GLY A 270 -5.25 34.03 -12.03
N LYS A 271 -5.55 34.87 -13.02
CA LYS A 271 -6.86 35.46 -13.19
C LYS A 271 -7.93 34.35 -13.35
N ASP A 272 -8.85 34.29 -12.41
CA ASP A 272 -9.88 33.25 -12.30
C ASP A 272 -9.36 31.82 -12.04
N GLY A 273 -8.08 31.67 -11.64
CA GLY A 273 -7.40 30.41 -11.38
C GLY A 273 -6.30 30.11 -12.39
N ILE A 274 -5.69 28.94 -12.28
CA ILE A 274 -4.50 28.55 -13.05
C ILE A 274 -4.78 27.19 -13.72
N ILE A 275 -4.85 27.16 -15.06
CA ILE A 275 -4.86 25.89 -15.80
C ILE A 275 -3.42 25.38 -15.85
N ALA A 276 -3.16 24.23 -15.21
CA ALA A 276 -1.86 23.60 -15.25
C ALA A 276 -1.45 23.18 -16.67
N ASN A 277 -0.14 23.12 -16.94
CA ASN A 277 0.38 22.56 -18.18
C ASN A 277 0.08 21.05 -18.27
N GLN A 278 0.15 20.46 -19.44
CA GLN A 278 0.00 19.01 -19.63
C GLN A 278 1.10 18.22 -18.91
N SER A 279 2.33 18.71 -18.92
CA SER A 279 3.40 18.23 -18.07
C SER A 279 3.58 19.17 -16.87
N MET A 280 3.49 18.59 -15.68
CA MET A 280 3.87 19.22 -14.42
C MET A 280 5.13 18.53 -13.83
N GLU A 281 5.87 17.87 -14.70
CA GLU A 281 7.14 17.22 -14.36
C GLU A 281 8.09 18.24 -13.75
N ASP A 282 8.74 17.85 -12.62
CA ASP A 282 9.70 18.68 -11.88
C ASP A 282 9.19 20.03 -11.34
N TYR A 283 7.91 20.38 -11.53
CA TYR A 283 7.45 21.77 -11.34
C TYR A 283 7.71 22.32 -9.93
N PHE A 284 7.64 21.47 -8.91
CA PHE A 284 8.00 21.83 -7.53
C PHE A 284 9.15 20.96 -7.00
N ASN A 285 9.94 20.36 -7.87
CA ASN A 285 11.08 19.54 -7.47
C ASN A 285 12.17 20.38 -6.80
N GLY A 286 12.76 19.86 -5.72
CA GLY A 286 13.93 20.44 -5.06
C GLY A 286 13.66 21.65 -4.15
N PHE A 287 12.37 22.00 -3.90
CA PHE A 287 12.06 23.06 -2.94
C PHE A 287 12.25 22.58 -1.49
N SER A 288 13.49 22.32 -1.13
CA SER A 288 13.89 21.62 0.09
C SER A 288 13.57 22.34 1.40
N LYS A 289 13.29 23.64 1.36
CA LYS A 289 12.92 24.46 2.53
C LYS A 289 11.42 24.69 2.66
N VAL A 290 10.63 24.33 1.65
CA VAL A 290 9.18 24.50 1.68
C VAL A 290 8.56 23.60 2.75
N THR A 291 7.79 24.21 3.65
CA THR A 291 7.08 23.51 4.73
C THR A 291 5.60 23.35 4.43
N SER A 292 5.04 24.17 3.54
CA SER A 292 3.64 24.13 3.14
C SER A 292 3.45 24.57 1.69
N ILE A 293 2.53 23.89 0.99
CA ILE A 293 2.15 24.20 -0.39
C ILE A 293 0.61 24.20 -0.46
N ASP A 294 0.02 25.30 -0.94
CA ASP A 294 -1.40 25.42 -1.25
C ASP A 294 -1.58 25.56 -2.76
N LEU A 295 -2.15 24.55 -3.39
CA LEU A 295 -2.42 24.49 -4.84
C LEU A 295 -3.91 24.58 -5.17
N SER A 296 -4.72 25.14 -4.28
CA SER A 296 -6.18 25.20 -4.44
C SER A 296 -6.67 25.99 -5.66
N ALA A 297 -5.82 26.84 -6.25
CA ALA A 297 -6.13 27.60 -7.46
C ALA A 297 -5.76 26.87 -8.76
N PHE A 298 -5.06 25.71 -8.68
CA PHE A 298 -4.70 24.93 -9.88
C PHE A 298 -5.89 24.11 -10.41
N ASP A 299 -6.06 24.15 -11.72
CA ASP A 299 -6.86 23.19 -12.48
C ASP A 299 -5.94 22.20 -13.19
N THR A 300 -5.92 20.96 -12.70
CA THR A 300 -5.04 19.89 -13.20
C THR A 300 -5.74 18.95 -14.20
N SER A 301 -6.96 19.27 -14.64
CA SER A 301 -7.77 18.41 -15.52
C SER A 301 -7.16 18.14 -16.92
N LYS A 302 -6.07 18.81 -17.25
CA LYS A 302 -5.31 18.65 -18.52
C LYS A 302 -3.99 17.93 -18.32
N VAL A 303 -3.57 17.69 -17.05
CA VAL A 303 -2.25 17.12 -16.74
C VAL A 303 -2.20 15.65 -17.13
N THR A 304 -1.12 15.26 -17.80
CA THR A 304 -0.82 13.88 -18.22
C THR A 304 0.42 13.31 -17.54
N SER A 305 1.37 14.16 -17.11
CA SER A 305 2.55 13.76 -16.32
C SER A 305 2.67 14.60 -15.04
N MET A 306 2.93 13.92 -13.93
CA MET A 306 3.27 14.49 -12.62
C MET A 306 4.58 13.88 -12.09
N ASN A 307 5.42 13.38 -13.01
CA ASN A 307 6.73 12.82 -12.67
C ASN A 307 7.54 13.85 -11.87
N ASP A 308 8.16 13.42 -10.76
CA ASP A 308 9.01 14.26 -9.89
C ASP A 308 8.34 15.55 -9.37
N MET A 309 7.03 15.74 -9.50
CA MET A 309 6.37 17.04 -9.28
C MET A 309 6.69 17.68 -7.92
N PHE A 310 6.81 16.87 -6.86
CA PHE A 310 7.16 17.32 -5.50
C PHE A 310 8.42 16.64 -4.96
N SER A 311 9.17 16.00 -5.83
CA SER A 311 10.39 15.29 -5.46
C SER A 311 11.36 16.23 -4.72
N ASN A 312 12.07 15.72 -3.73
CA ASN A 312 13.06 16.48 -2.94
C ASN A 312 12.49 17.68 -2.13
N CYS A 313 11.17 17.76 -1.92
CA CYS A 313 10.57 18.72 -0.98
C CYS A 313 10.76 18.24 0.48
N SER A 314 12.00 18.13 0.91
CA SER A 314 12.40 17.41 2.13
C SER A 314 11.89 18.01 3.45
N SER A 315 11.51 19.29 3.48
CA SER A 315 10.93 19.96 4.66
C SER A 315 9.39 19.98 4.66
N LEU A 316 8.73 19.55 3.57
CA LEU A 316 7.28 19.55 3.46
C LEU A 316 6.68 18.59 4.49
N THR A 317 5.79 19.09 5.35
CA THR A 317 5.22 18.32 6.46
C THR A 317 3.84 17.73 6.17
N SER A 318 3.07 18.41 5.34
CA SER A 318 1.76 17.97 4.88
C SER A 318 1.44 18.55 3.52
N LEU A 319 0.64 17.83 2.74
CA LEU A 319 0.18 18.27 1.42
C LEU A 319 -1.26 17.82 1.20
N ASP A 320 -2.12 18.78 0.82
CA ASP A 320 -3.50 18.50 0.45
C ASP A 320 -3.68 18.67 -1.07
N LEU A 321 -3.87 17.55 -1.75
CA LEU A 321 -4.11 17.48 -3.19
C LEU A 321 -5.56 17.09 -3.52
N SER A 322 -6.49 17.26 -2.58
CA SER A 322 -7.90 16.91 -2.77
C SER A 322 -8.56 17.64 -3.94
N SER A 323 -7.98 18.77 -4.37
CA SER A 323 -8.44 19.55 -5.53
C SER A 323 -7.91 19.04 -6.88
N PHE A 324 -6.94 18.10 -6.88
CA PHE A 324 -6.32 17.63 -8.11
C PHE A 324 -7.24 16.68 -8.88
N ASP A 325 -7.38 16.93 -10.17
CA ASP A 325 -7.94 16.00 -11.13
C ASP A 325 -6.79 15.26 -11.82
N THR A 326 -6.63 13.99 -11.50
CA THR A 326 -5.57 13.14 -12.05
C THR A 326 -6.09 12.16 -13.10
N SER A 327 -7.33 12.34 -13.57
CA SER A 327 -8.01 11.37 -14.46
C SER A 327 -7.32 11.14 -15.81
N LYS A 328 -6.39 12.01 -16.22
CA LYS A 328 -5.60 11.87 -17.44
C LYS A 328 -4.12 11.59 -17.21
N VAL A 329 -3.71 11.53 -15.96
CA VAL A 329 -2.31 11.31 -15.61
C VAL A 329 -1.92 9.86 -15.91
N THR A 330 -0.84 9.70 -16.66
CA THR A 330 -0.25 8.41 -17.03
C THR A 330 1.07 8.15 -16.32
N ASP A 331 1.70 9.18 -15.76
CA ASP A 331 3.00 9.10 -15.12
C ASP A 331 3.00 9.85 -13.78
N MET A 332 3.28 9.09 -12.69
CA MET A 332 3.43 9.60 -11.32
C MET A 332 4.76 9.13 -10.70
N TYR A 333 5.74 8.80 -11.55
CA TYR A 333 7.05 8.31 -11.10
C TYR A 333 7.71 9.39 -10.22
N ASP A 334 8.35 8.99 -9.10
CA ASP A 334 9.04 9.86 -8.13
C ASP A 334 8.22 11.07 -7.58
N MET A 335 6.88 11.10 -7.76
CA MET A 335 6.07 12.31 -7.49
C MET A 335 6.29 12.92 -6.10
N PHE A 336 6.50 12.12 -5.06
CA PHE A 336 6.78 12.56 -3.69
C PHE A 336 8.12 12.02 -3.16
N SER A 337 8.98 11.57 -4.04
CA SER A 337 10.28 11.00 -3.65
C SER A 337 11.09 12.00 -2.81
N ASN A 338 11.76 11.51 -1.77
CA ASN A 338 12.55 12.33 -0.84
C ASN A 338 11.77 13.43 -0.08
N CYS A 339 10.45 13.32 0.05
CA CYS A 339 9.67 14.16 0.95
C CYS A 339 9.82 13.67 2.41
N ASN A 340 11.04 13.75 2.96
CA ASN A 340 11.43 13.08 4.20
C ASN A 340 10.65 13.52 5.45
N SER A 341 10.12 14.74 5.45
CA SER A 341 9.34 15.31 6.56
C SER A 341 7.84 15.12 6.41
N LEU A 342 7.36 14.57 5.28
CA LEU A 342 5.95 14.44 4.96
C LEU A 342 5.29 13.41 5.89
N ALA A 343 4.50 13.91 6.83
CA ALA A 343 3.80 13.09 7.82
C ALA A 343 2.32 12.85 7.46
N SER A 344 1.74 13.73 6.65
CA SER A 344 0.35 13.64 6.20
C SER A 344 0.22 14.00 4.73
N LEU A 345 -0.36 13.10 3.95
CA LEU A 345 -0.62 13.30 2.53
C LEU A 345 -2.04 12.82 2.20
N ASN A 346 -2.81 13.68 1.53
CA ASN A 346 -4.15 13.34 1.08
C ASN A 346 -4.17 13.14 -0.43
N VAL A 347 -4.19 11.89 -0.86
CA VAL A 347 -4.30 11.46 -2.28
C VAL A 347 -5.61 10.74 -2.58
N SER A 348 -6.59 10.84 -1.68
CA SER A 348 -7.86 10.10 -1.80
C SER A 348 -8.73 10.53 -3.00
N SER A 349 -8.44 11.70 -3.61
CA SER A 349 -9.07 12.16 -4.86
C SER A 349 -8.40 11.64 -6.12
N PHE A 350 -7.25 10.98 -6.02
CA PHE A 350 -6.50 10.54 -7.19
C PHE A 350 -7.26 9.48 -7.97
N CYS A 351 -7.45 9.74 -9.25
CA CYS A 351 -7.90 8.75 -10.23
C CYS A 351 -6.64 8.21 -10.93
N THR A 352 -6.30 6.96 -10.66
CA THR A 352 -5.04 6.36 -11.14
C THR A 352 -5.24 5.35 -12.27
N SER A 353 -6.47 5.19 -12.76
CA SER A 353 -6.84 4.18 -13.78
C SER A 353 -6.12 4.31 -15.13
N GLN A 354 -5.46 5.44 -15.39
CA GLN A 354 -4.66 5.65 -16.60
C GLN A 354 -3.16 5.60 -16.34
N VAL A 355 -2.74 5.49 -15.06
CA VAL A 355 -1.32 5.54 -14.69
C VAL A 355 -0.62 4.25 -15.08
N ILE A 356 0.57 4.40 -15.68
CA ILE A 356 1.44 3.32 -16.14
C ILE A 356 2.70 3.23 -15.26
N PHE A 357 3.22 4.38 -14.82
CA PHE A 357 4.45 4.47 -14.02
C PHE A 357 4.16 5.04 -12.64
N MET A 358 4.45 4.26 -11.59
CA MET A 358 4.35 4.65 -10.17
C MET A 358 5.63 4.35 -9.38
N GLY A 359 6.71 4.00 -10.08
CA GLY A 359 7.97 3.71 -9.41
C GLY A 359 8.41 4.87 -8.51
N SER A 360 8.94 4.55 -7.35
CA SER A 360 9.46 5.52 -6.36
C SER A 360 8.47 6.60 -5.89
N MET A 361 7.16 6.49 -6.18
CA MET A 361 6.19 7.57 -5.93
C MET A 361 6.24 8.10 -4.48
N PHE A 362 6.48 7.24 -3.49
CA PHE A 362 6.60 7.61 -2.08
C PHE A 362 7.99 7.26 -1.51
N ASN A 363 8.98 7.03 -2.39
CA ASN A 363 10.32 6.66 -1.95
C ASN A 363 10.88 7.70 -0.97
N ASN A 364 11.45 7.21 0.13
CA ASN A 364 12.09 8.04 1.15
C ASN A 364 11.13 9.04 1.87
N CYS A 365 9.81 8.76 1.90
CA CYS A 365 8.85 9.46 2.74
C CYS A 365 8.95 8.94 4.20
N GLN A 366 10.05 9.23 4.87
CA GLN A 366 10.45 8.61 6.14
C GLN A 366 9.48 8.84 7.30
N ARG A 367 8.72 9.94 7.30
CA ARG A 367 7.77 10.30 8.36
C ARG A 367 6.33 9.94 8.06
N LEU A 368 6.05 9.37 6.90
CA LEU A 368 4.71 8.95 6.53
C LEU A 368 4.28 7.76 7.39
N ILE A 369 3.23 7.94 8.21
CA ILE A 369 2.75 6.91 9.14
C ILE A 369 1.57 6.14 8.55
N ASN A 370 0.66 6.85 7.90
CA ASN A 370 -0.54 6.29 7.28
C ASN A 370 -0.71 6.88 5.87
N LEU A 371 -1.13 6.04 4.95
CA LEU A 371 -1.42 6.44 3.57
C LEU A 371 -2.70 5.71 3.12
N ASP A 372 -3.71 6.48 2.70
CA ASP A 372 -4.96 5.92 2.18
C ASP A 372 -4.85 5.79 0.65
N LEU A 373 -4.71 4.55 0.19
CA LEU A 373 -4.64 4.19 -1.23
C LEU A 373 -5.92 3.47 -1.71
N SER A 374 -6.98 3.49 -0.92
CA SER A 374 -8.22 2.75 -1.22
C SER A 374 -8.90 3.15 -2.54
N GLY A 375 -8.57 4.35 -3.06
CA GLY A 375 -9.03 4.86 -4.36
C GLY A 375 -8.10 4.56 -5.52
N PHE A 376 -6.95 3.95 -5.29
CA PHE A 376 -5.99 3.67 -6.36
C PHE A 376 -6.43 2.45 -7.19
N ASP A 377 -6.59 2.68 -8.48
CA ASP A 377 -6.68 1.65 -9.51
C ASP A 377 -5.31 1.55 -10.18
N ILE A 378 -4.61 0.47 -9.95
CA ILE A 378 -3.26 0.24 -10.48
C ILE A 378 -3.21 -0.85 -11.56
N SER A 379 -4.36 -1.25 -12.07
CA SER A 379 -4.50 -2.36 -13.03
C SER A 379 -3.73 -2.17 -14.36
N ARG A 380 -3.20 -0.97 -14.61
CA ARG A 380 -2.34 -0.66 -15.77
C ARG A 380 -0.89 -0.34 -15.41
N VAL A 381 -0.55 -0.38 -14.14
CA VAL A 381 0.80 -0.01 -13.69
C VAL A 381 1.77 -1.15 -13.97
N ILE A 382 2.83 -0.84 -14.74
CA ILE A 382 3.87 -1.81 -15.11
C ILE A 382 5.13 -1.66 -14.25
N ASP A 383 5.37 -0.51 -13.65
CA ASP A 383 6.55 -0.22 -12.83
C ASP A 383 6.14 0.29 -11.45
N MET A 384 6.50 -0.51 -10.42
CA MET A 384 6.30 -0.21 -9.00
C MET A 384 7.63 -0.24 -8.22
N ASN A 385 8.76 -0.11 -8.94
CA ASN A 385 10.08 -0.11 -8.30
C ASN A 385 10.14 0.91 -7.17
N ASN A 386 10.61 0.48 -5.99
CA ASN A 386 10.85 1.35 -4.84
C ASN A 386 9.64 2.20 -4.39
N MET A 387 8.39 1.86 -4.78
CA MET A 387 7.21 2.72 -4.58
C MET A 387 7.07 3.21 -3.13
N PHE A 388 7.35 2.35 -2.13
CA PHE A 388 7.33 2.68 -0.70
C PHE A 388 8.71 2.52 -0.04
N SER A 389 9.78 2.43 -0.83
CA SER A 389 11.12 2.23 -0.29
C SER A 389 11.48 3.36 0.70
N ASN A 390 12.12 2.99 1.82
CA ASN A 390 12.50 3.93 2.89
C ASN A 390 11.33 4.66 3.58
N CYS A 391 10.08 4.18 3.49
CA CYS A 391 8.98 4.65 4.31
C CYS A 391 9.09 4.08 5.73
N SER A 392 10.12 4.49 6.46
CA SER A 392 10.56 3.85 7.71
C SER A 392 9.58 4.00 8.89
N SER A 393 8.66 4.96 8.84
CA SER A 393 7.61 5.15 9.86
C SER A 393 6.28 4.49 9.52
N LEU A 394 6.14 3.91 8.31
CA LEU A 394 4.91 3.27 7.87
C LEU A 394 4.67 1.98 8.67
N THR A 395 3.54 1.92 9.41
CA THR A 395 3.24 0.79 10.30
C THR A 395 2.28 -0.23 9.70
N SER A 396 1.44 0.22 8.78
CA SER A 396 0.48 -0.61 8.04
C SER A 396 0.15 0.04 6.70
N LEU A 397 -0.26 -0.76 5.74
CA LEU A 397 -0.67 -0.31 4.41
C LEU A 397 -1.79 -1.23 3.91
N ASP A 398 -2.92 -0.65 3.50
CA ASP A 398 -4.03 -1.39 2.87
C ASP A 398 -3.80 -1.42 1.35
N LEU A 399 -3.45 -2.60 0.84
CA LEU A 399 -3.21 -2.87 -0.58
C LEU A 399 -4.29 -3.76 -1.20
N SER A 400 -5.40 -3.97 -0.51
CA SER A 400 -6.47 -4.88 -0.94
C SER A 400 -7.12 -4.50 -2.28
N SER A 401 -6.93 -3.25 -2.74
CA SER A 401 -7.39 -2.78 -4.05
C SER A 401 -6.36 -2.92 -5.16
N PHE A 402 -5.12 -3.37 -4.86
CA PHE A 402 -4.04 -3.43 -5.83
C PHE A 402 -4.18 -4.64 -6.75
N ASP A 403 -4.52 -4.40 -8.00
CA ASP A 403 -4.40 -5.37 -9.10
C ASP A 403 -3.02 -5.19 -9.75
N THR A 404 -2.11 -6.11 -9.50
CA THR A 404 -0.72 -6.04 -9.97
C THR A 404 -0.45 -6.90 -11.20
N SER A 405 -1.49 -7.35 -11.89
CA SER A 405 -1.39 -8.30 -13.00
C SER A 405 -0.54 -7.82 -14.19
N GLU A 406 -0.43 -6.51 -14.39
CA GLU A 406 0.43 -5.92 -15.44
C GLU A 406 1.84 -5.56 -14.96
N ALA A 407 2.14 -5.71 -13.66
CA ALA A 407 3.43 -5.31 -13.10
C ALA A 407 4.58 -6.20 -13.59
N ILE A 408 5.63 -5.58 -14.11
CA ILE A 408 6.85 -6.25 -14.61
C ILE A 408 7.98 -6.18 -13.58
N SER A 409 8.04 -5.09 -12.81
CA SER A 409 9.06 -4.90 -11.79
C SER A 409 8.47 -4.39 -10.48
N MET A 410 8.91 -5.03 -9.37
CA MET A 410 8.58 -4.65 -7.99
C MET A 410 9.86 -4.50 -7.14
N ASN A 411 11.01 -4.29 -7.79
CA ASN A 411 12.29 -4.15 -7.10
C ASN A 411 12.20 -3.13 -5.97
N GLY A 412 12.61 -3.54 -4.77
CA GLY A 412 12.69 -2.67 -3.60
C GLY A 412 11.37 -2.04 -3.13
N MET A 413 10.20 -2.52 -3.59
CA MET A 413 8.90 -1.86 -3.36
C MET A 413 8.65 -1.49 -1.89
N PHE A 414 9.03 -2.35 -0.94
CA PHE A 414 8.90 -2.12 0.51
C PHE A 414 10.26 -2.07 1.22
N SER A 415 11.35 -1.90 0.47
CA SER A 415 12.69 -1.88 1.07
C SER A 415 12.80 -0.80 2.15
N ASN A 416 13.42 -1.14 3.29
CA ASN A 416 13.60 -0.24 4.43
C ASN A 416 12.29 0.27 5.09
N CYS A 417 11.14 -0.39 4.88
CA CYS A 417 9.92 -0.16 5.66
C CYS A 417 10.08 -0.76 7.07
N SER A 418 10.98 -0.21 7.86
CA SER A 418 11.48 -0.82 9.10
C SER A 418 10.44 -0.92 10.22
N SER A 419 9.37 -0.13 10.19
CA SER A 419 8.27 -0.16 11.17
C SER A 419 7.08 -1.04 10.75
N LEU A 420 7.08 -1.56 9.52
CA LEU A 420 5.99 -2.38 9.00
C LEU A 420 5.97 -3.74 9.71
N THR A 421 4.85 -4.07 10.38
CA THR A 421 4.75 -5.29 11.20
C THR A 421 4.05 -6.45 10.48
N SER A 422 3.16 -6.13 9.56
CA SER A 422 2.44 -7.08 8.70
C SER A 422 2.08 -6.42 7.39
N LEU A 423 1.88 -7.23 6.36
CA LEU A 423 1.48 -6.79 5.03
C LEU A 423 0.56 -7.86 4.42
N ASP A 424 -0.62 -7.46 3.97
CA ASP A 424 -1.54 -8.33 3.22
C ASP A 424 -1.27 -8.15 1.72
N LEU A 425 -0.80 -9.22 1.09
CA LEU A 425 -0.45 -9.27 -0.33
C LEU A 425 -1.33 -10.26 -1.11
N SER A 426 -2.45 -10.67 -0.53
CA SER A 426 -3.36 -11.66 -1.14
C SER A 426 -4.03 -11.19 -2.45
N SER A 427 -3.95 -9.88 -2.74
CA SER A 427 -4.42 -9.30 -4.02
C SER A 427 -3.34 -9.26 -5.12
N PHE A 428 -2.07 -9.59 -4.78
CA PHE A 428 -0.97 -9.44 -5.72
C PHE A 428 -0.91 -10.61 -6.72
N ASP A 429 -1.01 -10.29 -8.00
CA ASP A 429 -0.61 -11.18 -9.09
C ASP A 429 0.83 -10.83 -9.51
N THR A 430 1.75 -11.76 -9.30
CA THR A 430 3.18 -11.56 -9.60
C THR A 430 3.64 -12.34 -10.83
N SER A 431 2.70 -12.90 -11.60
CA SER A 431 3.00 -13.79 -12.73
C SER A 431 3.83 -13.14 -13.85
N ASN A 432 3.75 -11.81 -14.01
CA ASN A 432 4.54 -11.06 -14.98
C ASN A 432 5.84 -10.45 -14.43
N VAL A 433 6.06 -10.55 -13.10
CA VAL A 433 7.22 -9.91 -12.46
C VAL A 433 8.52 -10.66 -12.79
N THR A 434 9.52 -9.89 -13.23
CA THR A 434 10.85 -10.42 -13.59
C THR A 434 11.95 -10.06 -12.59
N ASP A 435 11.78 -9.00 -11.83
CA ASP A 435 12.70 -8.51 -10.80
C ASP A 435 11.96 -8.28 -9.48
N MET A 436 12.29 -9.11 -8.47
CA MET A 436 11.79 -8.99 -7.09
C MET A 436 12.93 -8.67 -6.11
N SER A 437 14.09 -8.24 -6.62
CA SER A 437 15.23 -7.96 -5.73
C SER A 437 14.87 -6.88 -4.70
N ASN A 438 15.38 -7.03 -3.49
CA ASN A 438 15.20 -6.09 -2.38
C ASN A 438 13.74 -5.84 -1.91
N ILE A 439 12.71 -6.52 -2.43
CA ILE A 439 11.30 -6.13 -2.22
C ILE A 439 10.93 -5.94 -0.75
N PHE A 440 11.44 -6.78 0.19
CA PHE A 440 11.24 -6.66 1.63
C PHE A 440 12.55 -6.39 2.39
N SER A 441 13.61 -6.00 1.71
CA SER A 441 14.92 -5.78 2.35
C SER A 441 14.79 -4.75 3.49
N ASN A 442 15.41 -5.05 4.65
CA ASN A 442 15.39 -4.20 5.83
C ASN A 442 14.00 -3.93 6.46
N CYS A 443 12.99 -4.78 6.19
CA CYS A 443 11.72 -4.77 6.90
C CYS A 443 11.90 -5.40 8.31
N ASN A 444 12.60 -4.69 9.18
CA ASN A 444 13.11 -5.23 10.45
C ASN A 444 12.03 -5.64 11.45
N SER A 445 10.82 -5.04 11.37
CA SER A 445 9.71 -5.31 12.27
C SER A 445 8.74 -6.36 11.74
N LEU A 446 8.89 -6.81 10.49
CA LEU A 446 8.00 -7.78 9.85
C LEU A 446 8.15 -9.15 10.54
N ILE A 447 7.03 -9.69 11.08
CA ILE A 447 7.03 -10.91 11.88
C ILE A 447 6.60 -12.11 11.04
N ASN A 448 5.54 -11.94 10.26
CA ASN A 448 4.99 -12.96 9.36
C ASN A 448 4.72 -12.32 8.01
N LEU A 449 4.88 -13.09 6.95
CA LEU A 449 4.59 -12.69 5.59
C LEU A 449 3.99 -13.89 4.86
N ASP A 450 2.77 -13.73 4.34
CA ASP A 450 2.11 -14.72 3.50
C ASP A 450 2.42 -14.41 2.02
N LEU A 451 3.05 -15.36 1.35
CA LEU A 451 3.44 -15.29 -0.05
C LEU A 451 2.86 -16.47 -0.85
N SER A 452 1.80 -17.11 -0.32
CA SER A 452 1.21 -18.30 -0.94
C SER A 452 0.69 -18.05 -2.36
N ASP A 453 0.29 -16.83 -2.68
CA ASP A 453 -0.23 -16.43 -3.98
C ASP A 453 0.85 -15.91 -4.95
N PHE A 454 2.12 -15.81 -4.51
CA PHE A 454 3.20 -15.32 -5.37
C PHE A 454 3.60 -16.35 -6.43
N ASP A 455 3.45 -16.00 -7.70
CA ASP A 455 4.06 -16.72 -8.82
C ASP A 455 5.44 -16.11 -9.14
N THR A 456 6.50 -16.89 -8.91
CA THR A 456 7.87 -16.46 -9.17
C THR A 456 8.47 -17.09 -10.43
N SER A 457 7.65 -17.69 -11.29
CA SER A 457 8.10 -18.46 -12.46
C SER A 457 8.82 -17.62 -13.53
N ASN A 458 8.61 -16.30 -13.52
CA ASN A 458 9.26 -15.36 -14.43
C ASN A 458 10.45 -14.61 -13.80
N VAL A 459 10.65 -14.73 -12.47
CA VAL A 459 11.67 -13.97 -11.74
C VAL A 459 13.08 -14.44 -12.09
N THR A 460 13.94 -13.47 -12.39
CA THR A 460 15.36 -13.69 -12.71
C THR A 460 16.31 -13.21 -11.62
N ASP A 461 15.89 -12.21 -10.82
CA ASP A 461 16.66 -11.67 -9.70
C ASP A 461 15.84 -11.76 -8.40
N MET A 462 16.39 -12.52 -7.43
CA MET A 462 15.86 -12.68 -6.08
C MET A 462 16.86 -12.20 -5.01
N SER A 463 17.82 -11.37 -5.41
CA SER A 463 18.82 -10.85 -4.47
C SER A 463 18.16 -9.99 -3.38
N ASN A 464 18.62 -10.14 -2.14
CA ASN A 464 18.21 -9.37 -0.97
C ASN A 464 16.70 -9.40 -0.63
N ILE A 465 15.85 -10.25 -1.23
CA ILE A 465 14.39 -10.21 -1.03
C ILE A 465 14.03 -10.05 0.45
N PHE A 466 14.61 -10.86 1.35
CA PHE A 466 14.35 -10.84 2.80
C PHE A 466 15.57 -10.38 3.61
N SER A 467 16.53 -9.73 2.98
CA SER A 467 17.75 -9.29 3.67
C SER A 467 17.38 -8.38 4.84
N ASN A 468 17.96 -8.64 6.02
CA ASN A 468 17.71 -7.91 7.27
C ASN A 468 16.24 -7.92 7.75
N CYS A 469 15.39 -8.87 7.34
CA CYS A 469 14.10 -9.10 7.98
C CYS A 469 14.31 -9.74 9.36
N SER A 470 14.86 -8.97 10.29
CA SER A 470 15.41 -9.48 11.54
C SER A 470 14.35 -10.02 12.54
N SER A 471 13.09 -9.62 12.37
CA SER A 471 11.96 -10.11 13.19
C SER A 471 11.21 -11.28 12.58
N LEU A 472 11.50 -11.66 11.34
CA LEU A 472 10.80 -12.72 10.62
C LEU A 472 11.08 -14.08 11.27
N ILE A 473 10.00 -14.75 11.73
CA ILE A 473 10.08 -16.03 12.44
C ILE A 473 9.73 -17.20 11.51
N ASN A 474 8.63 -17.04 10.77
CA ASN A 474 8.13 -18.03 9.85
C ASN A 474 8.08 -17.42 8.44
N LEU A 475 8.58 -18.17 7.48
CA LEU A 475 8.54 -17.80 6.07
C LEU A 475 8.31 -19.08 5.25
N ASP A 476 7.19 -19.13 4.54
CA ASP A 476 6.92 -20.20 3.58
C ASP A 476 7.24 -19.69 2.16
N VAL A 477 8.18 -20.36 1.51
CA VAL A 477 8.59 -20.13 0.11
C VAL A 477 8.49 -21.43 -0.69
N SER A 478 7.67 -22.37 -0.23
CA SER A 478 7.51 -23.69 -0.86
C SER A 478 6.85 -23.62 -2.26
N ASN A 479 6.13 -22.53 -2.54
CA ASN A 479 5.56 -22.21 -3.86
C ASN A 479 6.52 -21.50 -4.81
N PHE A 480 7.72 -21.09 -4.36
CA PHE A 480 8.65 -20.35 -5.21
C PHE A 480 9.23 -21.23 -6.32
N HIS A 481 9.06 -20.78 -7.57
CA HIS A 481 9.62 -21.38 -8.78
C HIS A 481 10.88 -20.61 -9.19
N THR A 482 12.07 -21.20 -8.97
CA THR A 482 13.34 -20.48 -9.17
C THR A 482 14.10 -20.90 -10.44
N THR A 483 13.42 -21.54 -11.40
CA THR A 483 14.05 -22.09 -12.62
C THR A 483 14.71 -21.05 -13.54
N LYS A 484 14.31 -19.78 -13.43
CA LYS A 484 14.89 -18.67 -14.20
C LYS A 484 15.87 -17.81 -13.39
N VAL A 485 15.93 -18.00 -12.09
CA VAL A 485 16.72 -17.16 -11.18
C VAL A 485 18.22 -17.31 -11.44
N VAL A 486 18.89 -16.17 -11.52
CA VAL A 486 20.33 -16.04 -11.76
C VAL A 486 21.06 -15.53 -10.52
N ASP A 487 20.43 -14.65 -9.74
CA ASP A 487 20.97 -14.06 -8.52
C ASP A 487 20.12 -14.39 -7.29
N MET A 488 20.74 -15.00 -6.26
CA MET A 488 20.19 -15.28 -4.95
C MET A 488 21.06 -14.66 -3.83
N SER A 489 21.87 -13.64 -4.18
CA SER A 489 22.78 -13.01 -3.22
C SER A 489 22.00 -12.39 -2.08
N TYR A 490 22.45 -12.64 -0.83
CA TYR A 490 21.87 -12.08 0.39
C TYR A 490 20.37 -12.35 0.61
N MET A 491 19.74 -13.29 -0.12
CA MET A 491 18.29 -13.53 -0.13
C MET A 491 17.68 -13.61 1.28
N PHE A 492 18.33 -14.30 2.21
CA PHE A 492 17.92 -14.46 3.62
C PHE A 492 18.93 -13.86 4.60
N SER A 493 19.83 -13.01 4.13
CA SER A 493 20.88 -12.42 4.97
C SER A 493 20.28 -11.72 6.20
N SER A 494 20.85 -11.98 7.37
CA SER A 494 20.45 -11.36 8.64
C SER A 494 18.98 -11.57 9.05
N CYS A 495 18.32 -12.63 8.57
CA CYS A 495 17.06 -13.13 9.12
C CYS A 495 17.35 -13.81 10.47
N ILE A 496 17.68 -13.00 11.49
CA ILE A 496 18.27 -13.50 12.74
C ILE A 496 17.33 -14.36 13.59
N LYS A 497 16.01 -14.24 13.43
CA LYS A 497 14.99 -15.03 14.13
C LYS A 497 14.48 -16.23 13.32
N LEU A 498 14.79 -16.30 12.03
CA LEU A 498 14.37 -17.42 11.17
C LEU A 498 15.08 -18.71 11.62
N SER A 499 14.31 -19.65 12.16
CA SER A 499 14.84 -20.89 12.73
C SER A 499 14.79 -22.09 11.78
N ASN A 500 13.92 -22.04 10.79
CA ASN A 500 13.71 -23.08 9.78
C ASN A 500 13.19 -22.45 8.48
N ILE A 501 13.52 -23.08 7.33
CA ILE A 501 13.03 -22.69 6.02
C ILE A 501 12.96 -23.91 5.10
N ASN A 502 11.87 -24.03 4.33
CA ASN A 502 11.70 -25.08 3.34
C ASN A 502 12.09 -24.55 1.95
N LEU A 503 13.18 -25.07 1.41
CA LEU A 503 13.71 -24.72 0.08
C LEU A 503 13.61 -25.87 -0.93
N SER A 504 12.76 -26.86 -0.69
CA SER A 504 12.65 -28.06 -1.53
C SER A 504 12.16 -27.78 -2.94
N SER A 505 11.43 -26.69 -3.17
CA SER A 505 10.97 -26.21 -4.48
C SER A 505 12.05 -25.53 -5.31
N PHE A 506 13.17 -25.11 -4.68
CA PHE A 506 14.18 -24.29 -5.36
C PHE A 506 14.95 -25.10 -6.41
N ASN A 507 15.03 -24.58 -7.61
CA ASN A 507 15.89 -25.06 -8.69
C ASN A 507 17.00 -24.03 -8.93
N THR A 508 18.23 -24.39 -8.57
CA THR A 508 19.38 -23.48 -8.64
C THR A 508 20.25 -23.68 -9.87
N SER A 509 19.80 -24.46 -10.86
CA SER A 509 20.60 -24.84 -12.03
C SER A 509 21.04 -23.68 -12.94
N LYS A 510 20.45 -22.49 -12.80
CA LYS A 510 20.85 -21.28 -13.51
C LYS A 510 21.55 -20.24 -12.62
N VAL A 511 21.57 -20.46 -11.33
CA VAL A 511 22.10 -19.49 -10.36
C VAL A 511 23.61 -19.32 -10.55
N LYS A 512 24.05 -18.07 -10.64
CA LYS A 512 25.45 -17.66 -10.75
C LYS A 512 26.04 -17.17 -9.44
N THR A 513 25.23 -16.60 -8.56
CA THR A 513 25.69 -16.09 -7.27
C THR A 513 24.74 -16.42 -6.13
N MET A 514 25.31 -16.87 -5.02
CA MET A 514 24.67 -17.12 -3.72
C MET A 514 25.46 -16.40 -2.62
N HIS A 515 26.09 -15.26 -2.97
CA HIS A 515 26.90 -14.46 -2.06
C HIS A 515 26.09 -14.09 -0.82
N GLY A 516 26.54 -14.47 0.36
CA GLY A 516 25.90 -14.15 1.64
C GLY A 516 24.45 -14.63 1.79
N MET A 517 23.97 -15.60 1.01
CA MET A 517 22.54 -15.99 0.96
C MET A 517 21.94 -16.24 2.35
N PHE A 518 22.68 -16.82 3.30
CA PHE A 518 22.30 -17.06 4.68
C PHE A 518 23.22 -16.32 5.68
N PHE A 519 23.91 -15.28 5.24
CA PHE A 519 24.79 -14.52 6.12
C PHE A 519 24.07 -14.12 7.40
N ASN A 520 24.68 -14.38 8.59
CA ASN A 520 24.18 -13.95 9.90
C ASN A 520 22.77 -14.48 10.27
N CYS A 521 22.34 -15.64 9.72
CA CYS A 521 21.11 -16.32 10.13
C CYS A 521 21.35 -17.06 11.48
N LYS A 522 21.33 -16.32 12.57
CA LYS A 522 21.76 -16.80 13.90
C LYS A 522 20.89 -17.90 14.49
N SER A 523 19.58 -17.93 14.18
CA SER A 523 18.64 -18.91 14.74
C SER A 523 18.50 -20.17 13.90
N LEU A 524 19.05 -20.20 12.69
CA LEU A 524 18.92 -21.31 11.76
C LEU A 524 19.69 -22.53 12.26
N LYS A 525 18.96 -23.63 12.54
CA LYS A 525 19.53 -24.86 13.12
C LYS A 525 19.82 -25.94 12.09
N SER A 526 18.95 -26.05 11.09
CA SER A 526 19.05 -27.06 10.05
C SER A 526 18.72 -26.46 8.70
N LEU A 527 19.44 -26.85 7.68
CA LEU A 527 19.23 -26.37 6.32
C LEU A 527 19.34 -27.53 5.34
N ASN A 528 18.24 -27.81 4.65
CA ASN A 528 18.20 -28.83 3.61
C ASN A 528 18.38 -28.15 2.23
N LEU A 529 19.59 -28.27 1.67
CA LEU A 529 19.96 -27.83 0.34
C LEU A 529 20.25 -29.02 -0.60
N SER A 530 19.61 -30.16 -0.34
CA SER A 530 19.84 -31.41 -1.09
C SER A 530 19.48 -31.32 -2.57
N ASN A 531 18.69 -30.32 -2.96
CA ASN A 531 18.30 -30.01 -4.34
C ASN A 531 19.19 -28.95 -5.01
N PHE A 532 20.10 -28.26 -4.25
CA PHE A 532 20.90 -27.16 -4.78
C PHE A 532 21.99 -27.63 -5.71
N ASP A 533 21.87 -27.32 -6.99
CA ASP A 533 22.94 -27.48 -8.00
C ASP A 533 23.79 -26.19 -7.99
N THR A 534 25.04 -26.31 -7.55
CA THR A 534 26.00 -25.19 -7.50
C THR A 534 27.00 -25.20 -8.65
N SER A 535 26.77 -26.03 -9.67
CA SER A 535 27.74 -26.24 -10.78
C SER A 535 28.04 -24.99 -11.59
N LYS A 536 27.08 -24.05 -11.67
CA LYS A 536 27.23 -22.77 -12.37
C LYS A 536 27.52 -21.58 -11.46
N VAL A 537 27.54 -21.79 -10.13
CA VAL A 537 27.75 -20.71 -9.16
C VAL A 537 29.23 -20.30 -9.19
N ILE A 538 29.45 -18.99 -9.34
CA ILE A 538 30.79 -18.37 -9.36
C ILE A 538 31.11 -17.60 -8.09
N ASP A 539 30.10 -17.28 -7.24
CA ASP A 539 30.31 -16.59 -5.97
C ASP A 539 29.41 -17.18 -4.88
N MET A 540 30.05 -17.74 -3.83
CA MET A 540 29.46 -18.25 -2.61
C MET A 540 30.15 -17.64 -1.38
N ASN A 541 30.82 -16.47 -1.54
CA ASN A 541 31.45 -15.80 -0.41
C ASN A 541 30.43 -15.55 0.69
N TYR A 542 30.81 -15.74 1.94
CA TYR A 542 30.03 -15.43 3.14
C TYR A 542 28.68 -16.18 3.25
N MET A 543 28.39 -17.20 2.42
CA MET A 543 27.06 -17.81 2.31
C MET A 543 26.48 -18.23 3.67
N PHE A 544 27.27 -18.82 4.56
CA PHE A 544 26.86 -19.23 5.91
C PHE A 544 27.62 -18.48 7.03
N LEU A 545 28.32 -17.38 6.70
CA LEU A 545 29.07 -16.62 7.70
C LEU A 545 28.15 -16.15 8.83
N LYS A 546 28.56 -16.45 10.08
CA LYS A 546 27.81 -16.13 11.32
C LYS A 546 26.50 -16.93 11.52
N CYS A 547 26.30 -18.06 10.87
CA CYS A 547 25.22 -19.00 11.20
C CYS A 547 25.61 -19.83 12.46
N GLY A 548 25.63 -19.16 13.61
CA GLY A 548 26.21 -19.72 14.86
C GLY A 548 25.46 -20.89 15.49
N ASN A 549 24.25 -21.21 15.05
CA ASN A 549 23.45 -22.34 15.53
C ASN A 549 23.17 -23.38 14.43
N LEU A 550 23.86 -23.32 13.28
CA LEU A 550 23.64 -24.26 12.19
C LEU A 550 24.30 -25.60 12.51
N ASP A 551 23.51 -26.56 12.97
CA ASP A 551 23.98 -27.89 13.41
C ASP A 551 23.91 -28.92 12.28
N ASN A 552 23.02 -28.75 11.29
CA ASN A 552 22.80 -29.70 10.21
C ASN A 552 22.70 -29.00 8.85
N LEU A 553 23.47 -29.47 7.88
CA LEU A 553 23.46 -28.99 6.50
C LEU A 553 23.46 -30.18 5.53
N ASP A 554 22.39 -30.32 4.74
CA ASP A 554 22.36 -31.26 3.63
C ASP A 554 22.76 -30.54 2.33
N PHE A 555 23.93 -30.87 1.83
CA PHE A 555 24.51 -30.22 0.65
C PHE A 555 24.94 -31.29 -0.40
N ARG A 556 24.17 -32.38 -0.45
CA ARG A 556 24.52 -33.58 -1.26
C ARG A 556 24.62 -33.38 -2.76
N LYS A 557 23.99 -32.36 -3.35
CA LYS A 557 24.13 -32.03 -4.78
C LYS A 557 25.20 -30.99 -5.08
N ALA A 558 25.71 -30.31 -4.05
CA ALA A 558 26.66 -29.22 -4.26
C ALA A 558 27.93 -29.68 -4.96
N THR A 559 28.41 -28.85 -5.87
CA THR A 559 29.69 -28.97 -6.55
C THR A 559 30.54 -27.75 -6.21
N PHE A 560 31.78 -28.01 -5.75
CA PHE A 560 32.71 -26.92 -5.39
C PHE A 560 33.77 -26.80 -6.48
N ASN A 561 33.60 -25.80 -7.37
CA ASN A 561 34.51 -25.56 -8.48
C ASN A 561 35.70 -24.70 -8.04
N LYS A 562 36.85 -24.81 -8.73
CA LYS A 562 38.04 -24.01 -8.41
C LYS A 562 37.84 -22.52 -8.70
N GLU A 563 37.04 -22.19 -9.69
CA GLU A 563 36.77 -20.84 -10.17
C GLU A 563 35.78 -20.10 -9.25
N THR A 564 35.03 -20.83 -8.43
CA THR A 564 34.03 -20.23 -7.51
C THR A 564 34.73 -19.59 -6.30
N LYS A 565 34.26 -18.40 -5.92
CA LYS A 565 34.75 -17.69 -4.73
C LYS A 565 34.06 -18.25 -3.48
N TYR A 566 34.85 -18.50 -2.42
CA TYR A 566 34.39 -19.11 -1.16
C TYR A 566 34.93 -18.38 0.09
N ILE A 567 35.15 -17.06 0.03
CA ILE A 567 35.71 -16.31 1.17
C ILE A 567 34.78 -16.46 2.37
N ALA A 568 35.33 -16.92 3.49
CA ALA A 568 34.67 -17.06 4.80
C ALA A 568 33.30 -17.76 4.74
N ILE A 569 33.08 -18.68 3.78
CA ILE A 569 31.77 -19.34 3.54
C ILE A 569 31.20 -20.00 4.82
N PHE A 570 32.02 -20.61 5.68
CA PHE A 570 31.64 -21.24 6.94
C PHE A 570 32.23 -20.53 8.18
N SER A 571 32.69 -19.31 8.07
CA SER A 571 33.27 -18.61 9.22
C SER A 571 32.20 -18.37 10.30
N LYS A 572 32.51 -18.68 11.56
CA LYS A 572 31.60 -18.59 12.70
C LYS A 572 30.35 -19.51 12.60
N VAL A 573 30.47 -20.61 11.90
CA VAL A 573 29.55 -21.77 11.96
C VAL A 573 30.09 -22.74 13.03
N PRO A 574 29.26 -23.53 13.75
CA PRO A 574 29.73 -24.51 14.73
C PRO A 574 30.70 -25.51 14.13
N SER A 575 31.83 -25.78 14.81
CA SER A 575 32.83 -26.74 14.34
C SER A 575 32.36 -28.21 14.35
N ASN A 576 31.28 -28.50 15.10
CA ASN A 576 30.65 -29.82 15.22
C ASN A 576 29.45 -30.00 14.25
N ILE A 577 29.23 -29.09 13.31
CA ILE A 577 28.14 -29.19 12.33
C ILE A 577 28.18 -30.54 11.59
N THR A 578 27.01 -31.15 11.44
CA THR A 578 26.83 -32.33 10.59
C THR A 578 26.54 -31.90 9.16
N ILE A 579 27.36 -32.36 8.20
CA ILE A 579 27.18 -32.04 6.79
C ILE A 579 27.02 -33.32 5.98
N ILE A 580 25.99 -33.39 5.15
CA ILE A 580 25.80 -34.44 4.15
C ILE A 580 26.29 -33.91 2.80
N THR A 581 27.17 -34.63 2.15
CA THR A 581 27.80 -34.20 0.89
C THR A 581 27.79 -35.29 -0.17
N LYS A 582 28.20 -34.95 -1.41
CA LYS A 582 28.08 -35.74 -2.62
C LYS A 582 29.06 -36.94 -2.70
N ASN A 583 30.32 -36.74 -2.32
CA ASN A 583 31.41 -37.70 -2.50
C ASN A 583 32.67 -37.33 -1.70
N GLU A 584 33.69 -38.20 -1.70
CA GLU A 584 34.94 -37.94 -0.97
C GLU A 584 35.67 -36.66 -1.37
N LYS A 585 35.61 -36.25 -2.63
CA LYS A 585 36.25 -35.01 -3.09
C LYS A 585 35.62 -33.80 -2.41
N THR A 586 34.28 -33.71 -2.37
CA THR A 586 33.54 -32.62 -1.71
C THR A 586 33.69 -32.68 -0.20
N LYS A 587 33.73 -33.88 0.40
CA LYS A 587 34.00 -34.11 1.81
C LYS A 587 35.36 -33.56 2.24
N ASN A 588 36.41 -33.89 1.48
CA ASN A 588 37.76 -33.40 1.77
C ASN A 588 37.87 -31.87 1.63
N TRP A 589 37.21 -31.30 0.63
CA TRP A 589 37.12 -29.85 0.45
C TRP A 589 36.43 -29.18 1.65
N LEU A 590 35.31 -29.74 2.10
CA LEU A 590 34.56 -29.22 3.27
C LEU A 590 35.37 -29.30 4.56
N LYS A 591 36.12 -30.42 4.79
CA LYS A 591 37.01 -30.56 5.94
C LYS A 591 38.09 -29.49 5.99
N ASP A 592 38.63 -29.09 4.85
CA ASP A 592 39.58 -27.96 4.76
C ASP A 592 38.95 -26.63 5.19
N LYS A 593 37.67 -26.41 4.90
CA LYS A 593 36.97 -25.13 5.17
C LYS A 593 36.38 -25.01 6.56
N ILE A 594 35.92 -26.13 7.18
CA ILE A 594 35.13 -26.04 8.41
C ILE A 594 35.71 -26.85 9.58
N LYS A 595 36.70 -27.69 9.37
CA LYS A 595 37.33 -28.55 10.40
C LYS A 595 36.30 -29.39 11.22
N SER A 596 35.19 -29.81 10.58
CA SER A 596 34.23 -30.73 11.21
C SER A 596 34.55 -32.16 10.85
N ASP A 597 34.44 -33.08 11.84
CA ASP A 597 34.56 -34.53 11.62
C ASP A 597 33.23 -35.16 11.22
N ASN A 598 32.10 -34.46 11.40
CA ASN A 598 30.74 -34.95 11.16
C ASN A 598 30.31 -34.77 9.69
N ILE A 599 31.20 -35.01 8.73
CA ILE A 599 30.87 -34.89 7.33
C ILE A 599 30.66 -36.29 6.73
N THR A 600 29.43 -36.58 6.28
CA THR A 600 29.01 -37.85 5.73
C THR A 600 28.76 -37.75 4.23
N ILE A 601 28.90 -38.88 3.51
CA ILE A 601 28.56 -38.99 2.09
C ILE A 601 27.15 -39.59 2.00
N ALA A 602 26.25 -38.98 1.20
CA ALA A 602 24.90 -39.50 0.96
C ALA A 602 24.90 -40.61 -0.07
#